data_9c69aaaf86ff9d6d59a6209900edb7e9
#
_entry.id   9c69aaaf86ff9d6d59a6209900edb7e9
#
_cell.length_a   1.000
_cell.length_b   1.000
_cell.length_c   1.000
_cell.angle_alpha   90.00
_cell.angle_beta   90.00
_cell.angle_gamma   90.00
#
_symmetry.space_group_name_H-M   'P 1'
#
loop_
_entity.id
_entity.type
_entity.pdbx_description
1 polymer ?
#
loop_
_entity_poly.entity_id
_entity_poly.type
_entity_poly.pdbx_seq_one_letter_code
_entity_poly.pdbx_strand_id
1 'polypeptide(L)'
;MKKISVVALLALTAVPVCGQDLLARQAPVDHRMKALDTLAVSHYRLVEDRENPAAELYEDFSNKYAHKATKLPEHFRIDLRHFCMPTPSRVVTSNFGYRASFGRQHKGMDIKVYIGDSIRSAFSGRVRIVRYEGGGYGKYIVIRHYNGLETIYGHLSKQLVTEGEEVRAGDVIGLGGNTGRSTGSHLHFETRLCGVALNPALFFDFRNQDVTGDFYSFNRDTYESEYAEANAARGKIGNGGYTREQVNGGEVGRYTASPSGEKLYHKVKYGETLMSIAEKRGVSVEQICRLNGYKKDKKLSPGQIIRYS
;
A
#
# COMPACT_ATOMS: atom_id res chain seq x y z
N MET A 1 36.85 37.26 86.56
CA MET A 1 37.14 37.32 85.07
C MET A 1 36.01 36.64 84.34
N LYS A 2 35.06 37.39 83.84
CA LYS A 2 33.89 36.83 83.13
C LYS A 2 34.13 36.92 81.61
N LYS A 3 34.07 35.82 80.96
CA LYS A 3 34.15 35.72 79.47
C LYS A 3 32.74 35.99 78.93
N ILE A 4 32.61 36.98 78.11
CA ILE A 4 31.40 37.26 77.36
C ILE A 4 31.53 36.60 76.04
N SER A 5 30.65 35.60 75.78
CA SER A 5 30.51 34.99 74.44
C SER A 5 29.49 35.78 73.63
N VAL A 6 29.96 36.31 72.52
CA VAL A 6 29.08 37.00 71.55
C VAL A 6 28.57 35.89 70.56
N VAL A 7 27.28 35.64 70.64
CA VAL A 7 26.60 34.77 69.65
C VAL A 7 26.13 35.67 68.49
N ALA A 8 26.79 35.52 67.39
CA ALA A 8 26.33 36.18 66.15
C ALA A 8 25.13 35.42 65.58
N LEU A 9 23.97 36.07 65.62
CA LEU A 9 22.73 35.56 64.99
C LEU A 9 22.74 35.93 63.49
N LEU A 10 23.05 34.92 62.62
CA LEU A 10 22.88 35.07 61.20
C LEU A 10 21.38 35.00 60.87
N ALA A 11 20.77 36.12 60.58
CA ALA A 11 19.43 36.16 59.99
C ALA A 11 19.51 35.73 58.53
N LEU A 12 19.08 34.50 58.22
CA LEU A 12 18.81 34.06 56.86
C LEU A 12 17.51 34.75 56.38
N THR A 13 17.65 35.80 55.60
CA THR A 13 16.49 36.37 54.87
C THR A 13 16.16 35.44 53.72
N ALA A 14 15.15 34.58 53.90
CA ALA A 14 14.53 33.87 52.81
C ALA A 14 13.83 34.88 51.89
N VAL A 15 14.41 35.12 50.73
CA VAL A 15 13.74 35.83 49.64
C VAL A 15 12.69 34.86 49.09
N PRO A 16 11.39 35.15 49.13
CA PRO A 16 10.42 34.34 48.46
C PRO A 16 10.67 34.46 46.96
N VAL A 17 11.25 33.39 46.35
CA VAL A 17 11.26 33.27 44.88
C VAL A 17 9.80 33.10 44.48
N CYS A 18 9.22 34.18 44.02
CA CYS A 18 7.84 34.21 43.57
C CYS A 18 7.75 33.44 42.27
N GLY A 19 7.41 32.13 42.34
CA GLY A 19 7.21 31.25 41.18
C GLY A 19 6.09 31.77 40.23
N GLN A 20 5.30 32.77 40.71
CA GLN A 20 4.26 33.40 39.91
C GLN A 20 4.81 34.28 38.77
N ASP A 21 5.99 34.90 38.97
CA ASP A 21 6.61 35.76 37.96
C ASP A 21 7.16 34.99 36.76
N LEU A 22 7.59 33.77 36.99
CA LEU A 22 8.03 32.84 35.89
C LEU A 22 6.83 32.36 35.06
N LEU A 23 5.71 32.04 35.73
CA LEU A 23 4.48 31.63 35.05
C LEU A 23 3.84 32.79 34.27
N ALA A 24 3.86 34.02 34.85
CA ALA A 24 3.35 35.22 34.17
C ALA A 24 4.20 35.65 32.97
N ARG A 25 5.49 35.36 32.96
CA ARG A 25 6.38 35.59 31.79
C ARG A 25 6.26 34.53 30.72
N GLN A 26 5.89 33.29 31.08
CA GLN A 26 5.67 32.20 30.11
C GLN A 26 4.30 32.26 29.46
N ALA A 27 3.28 32.77 30.14
CA ALA A 27 1.91 32.84 29.62
C ALA A 27 1.76 33.52 28.23
N PRO A 28 2.46 34.64 27.90
CA PRO A 28 2.41 35.23 26.57
C PRO A 28 3.13 34.37 25.51
N VAL A 29 4.17 33.64 25.91
CA VAL A 29 4.91 32.76 25.01
C VAL A 29 4.07 31.51 24.72
N ASP A 30 3.45 30.91 25.73
CA ASP A 30 2.56 29.78 25.61
C ASP A 30 1.31 30.10 24.77
N HIS A 31 0.74 31.30 24.90
CA HIS A 31 -0.35 31.74 24.03
C HIS A 31 0.09 31.95 22.59
N ARG A 32 1.30 32.44 22.32
CA ARG A 32 1.86 32.56 20.97
C ARG A 32 2.21 31.22 20.40
N MET A 33 2.80 30.31 21.19
CA MET A 33 3.09 28.94 20.77
C MET A 33 1.81 28.17 20.51
N LYS A 34 0.77 28.24 21.33
CA LYS A 34 -0.55 27.64 21.09
C LYS A 34 -1.22 28.16 19.81
N ALA A 35 -1.13 29.45 19.54
CA ALA A 35 -1.69 30.07 18.34
C ALA A 35 -0.89 29.67 17.07
N LEU A 36 0.45 29.63 17.18
CA LEU A 36 1.33 29.12 16.12
C LEU A 36 1.15 27.64 15.90
N ASP A 37 1.02 26.86 16.97
CA ASP A 37 0.74 25.41 16.91
C ASP A 37 -0.60 25.12 16.23
N THR A 38 -1.64 25.88 16.52
CA THR A 38 -2.96 25.67 15.94
C THR A 38 -2.99 25.97 14.44
N LEU A 39 -2.29 27.00 13.99
CA LEU A 39 -2.15 27.34 12.58
C LEU A 39 -1.19 26.40 11.86
N ALA A 40 -0.07 26.03 12.49
CA ALA A 40 0.85 25.04 11.97
C ALA A 40 0.17 23.66 11.90
N VAL A 41 -0.51 23.24 12.96
CA VAL A 41 -1.28 21.98 12.98
C VAL A 41 -2.40 21.99 11.95
N SER A 42 -3.12 23.11 11.76
CA SER A 42 -4.13 23.19 10.70
C SER A 42 -3.53 23.19 9.30
N HIS A 43 -2.37 23.83 9.11
CA HIS A 43 -1.64 23.80 7.85
C HIS A 43 -1.06 22.41 7.57
N TYR A 44 -0.42 21.78 8.57
CA TYR A 44 0.07 20.40 8.45
C TYR A 44 -1.07 19.41 8.24
N ARG A 45 -2.22 19.57 8.88
CA ARG A 45 -3.42 18.78 8.61
C ARG A 45 -3.92 18.93 7.18
N LEU A 46 -3.99 20.16 6.66
CA LEU A 46 -4.38 20.40 5.27
C LEU A 46 -3.39 19.81 4.26
N VAL A 47 -2.09 19.79 4.58
CA VAL A 47 -1.06 19.14 3.76
C VAL A 47 -1.16 17.62 3.89
N GLU A 48 -1.31 17.12 5.12
CA GLU A 48 -1.46 15.70 5.44
C GLU A 48 -2.75 15.12 4.84
N ASP A 49 -3.86 15.84 4.86
CA ASP A 49 -5.14 15.47 4.23
C ASP A 49 -5.02 15.43 2.70
N ARG A 50 -4.18 16.29 2.10
CA ARG A 50 -3.87 16.27 0.66
C ARG A 50 -2.93 15.13 0.26
N GLU A 51 -1.95 14.83 1.11
CA GLU A 51 -0.93 13.82 0.86
C GLU A 51 -1.34 12.44 1.39
N ASN A 52 -2.26 12.39 2.33
CA ASN A 52 -2.71 11.19 3.00
C ASN A 52 -4.24 11.11 3.13
N PRO A 53 -4.95 10.84 2.03
CA PRO A 53 -6.41 10.68 2.04
C PRO A 53 -6.90 9.55 2.96
N ALA A 54 -5.99 8.72 3.48
CA ALA A 54 -6.31 7.69 4.47
C ALA A 54 -6.66 8.26 5.85
N ALA A 55 -6.25 9.49 6.18
CA ALA A 55 -6.48 10.09 7.49
C ALA A 55 -7.98 10.24 7.79
N GLU A 56 -8.79 10.57 6.79
CA GLU A 56 -10.25 10.73 6.95
C GLU A 56 -11.01 9.40 7.00
N LEU A 57 -10.43 8.32 6.47
CA LEU A 57 -11.12 7.02 6.35
C LEU A 57 -11.07 6.19 7.63
N TYR A 58 -10.10 6.45 8.51
CA TYR A 58 -9.82 5.61 9.65
C TYR A 58 -9.73 6.42 10.94
N GLU A 59 -10.59 6.08 11.91
CA GLU A 59 -10.65 6.76 13.21
C GLU A 59 -9.39 6.55 14.06
N ASP A 60 -8.74 5.38 13.92
CA ASP A 60 -7.56 5.03 14.69
C ASP A 60 -6.56 4.17 13.90
N PHE A 61 -5.32 4.09 14.39
CA PHE A 61 -4.28 3.20 13.91
C PHE A 61 -4.15 1.98 14.84
N SER A 62 -5.25 1.23 15.00
CA SER A 62 -5.28 0.07 15.89
C SER A 62 -4.65 -1.17 15.24
N ASN A 63 -3.83 -1.88 16.02
CA ASN A 63 -3.27 -3.18 15.62
C ASN A 63 -4.03 -4.37 16.24
N LYS A 64 -5.15 -4.14 16.95
CA LYS A 64 -5.88 -5.19 17.69
C LYS A 64 -6.45 -6.27 16.78
N TYR A 65 -6.98 -5.89 15.62
CA TYR A 65 -7.62 -6.79 14.66
C TYR A 65 -6.95 -6.71 13.29
N ALA A 66 -6.79 -7.84 12.60
CA ALA A 66 -6.28 -7.86 11.22
C ALA A 66 -7.17 -7.01 10.29
N HIS A 67 -8.48 -7.07 10.52
CA HIS A 67 -9.46 -6.22 9.85
C HIS A 67 -10.65 -5.99 10.78
N LYS A 68 -11.14 -4.77 10.82
CA LYS A 68 -12.37 -4.36 11.47
C LYS A 68 -13.14 -3.51 10.46
N ALA A 69 -14.27 -4.01 9.98
CA ALA A 69 -15.10 -3.25 9.07
C ALA A 69 -15.63 -1.99 9.77
N THR A 70 -15.43 -0.84 9.15
CA THR A 70 -16.00 0.44 9.52
C THR A 70 -16.91 0.94 8.41
N LYS A 71 -17.42 2.15 8.52
CA LYS A 71 -18.32 2.71 7.51
C LYS A 71 -17.54 2.97 6.21
N LEU A 72 -17.93 2.29 5.13
CA LEU A 72 -17.43 2.59 3.80
C LEU A 72 -17.89 3.98 3.34
N PRO A 73 -17.02 4.77 2.68
CA PRO A 73 -17.44 5.99 2.00
C PRO A 73 -18.40 5.66 0.85
N GLU A 74 -19.25 6.60 0.46
CA GLU A 74 -20.10 6.44 -0.73
C GLU A 74 -19.25 6.41 -2.01
N HIS A 75 -18.34 7.36 -2.11
CA HIS A 75 -17.37 7.48 -3.19
C HIS A 75 -16.00 7.75 -2.60
N PHE A 76 -14.98 7.14 -3.18
CA PHE A 76 -13.59 7.41 -2.81
C PHE A 76 -12.66 7.20 -4.01
N ARG A 77 -11.76 8.14 -4.26
CA ARG A 77 -10.79 8.05 -5.36
C ARG A 77 -9.47 7.57 -4.83
N ILE A 78 -9.08 6.36 -5.22
CA ILE A 78 -7.84 5.71 -4.81
C ILE A 78 -6.76 6.00 -5.86
N ASP A 79 -5.64 6.59 -5.43
CA ASP A 79 -4.47 6.83 -6.29
C ASP A 79 -3.61 5.56 -6.40
N LEU A 80 -3.41 5.08 -7.62
CA LEU A 80 -2.64 3.87 -7.90
C LEU A 80 -1.28 4.16 -8.59
N ARG A 81 -0.93 5.42 -8.83
CA ARG A 81 0.23 5.81 -9.65
C ARG A 81 1.58 5.47 -9.04
N HIS A 82 1.69 5.45 -7.71
CA HIS A 82 2.94 5.21 -6.99
C HIS A 82 2.97 3.79 -6.40
N PHE A 83 2.74 2.81 -7.26
CA PHE A 83 2.68 1.40 -6.88
C PHE A 83 4.01 0.66 -7.12
N CYS A 84 4.12 -0.48 -6.46
CA CYS A 84 5.03 -1.56 -6.82
C CYS A 84 4.27 -2.88 -6.78
N MET A 85 4.48 -3.76 -7.74
CA MET A 85 3.88 -5.09 -7.66
C MET A 85 4.42 -5.85 -6.46
N PRO A 86 3.56 -6.47 -5.64
CA PRO A 86 3.98 -7.21 -4.43
C PRO A 86 4.97 -8.35 -4.70
N THR A 87 4.94 -8.89 -5.89
CA THR A 87 5.82 -9.96 -6.36
C THR A 87 5.97 -9.87 -7.88
N PRO A 88 7.10 -10.27 -8.47
CA PRO A 88 7.27 -10.35 -9.92
C PRO A 88 6.44 -11.47 -10.55
N SER A 89 5.78 -12.31 -9.74
CA SER A 89 4.98 -13.43 -10.26
C SER A 89 3.79 -12.95 -11.08
N ARG A 90 3.64 -13.55 -12.25
CA ARG A 90 2.53 -13.31 -13.19
C ARG A 90 1.41 -14.34 -13.06
N VAL A 91 1.53 -15.29 -12.14
CA VAL A 91 0.63 -16.43 -12.03
C VAL A 91 -0.31 -16.26 -10.85
N VAL A 92 -1.58 -15.98 -11.14
CA VAL A 92 -2.68 -16.02 -10.18
C VAL A 92 -3.20 -17.45 -10.09
N THR A 93 -3.17 -18.06 -8.91
CA THR A 93 -3.59 -19.44 -8.66
C THR A 93 -5.01 -19.54 -8.14
N SER A 94 -5.55 -18.47 -7.54
CA SER A 94 -6.93 -18.42 -7.07
C SER A 94 -7.48 -17.00 -7.01
N ASN A 95 -8.72 -16.86 -7.47
CA ASN A 95 -9.44 -15.58 -7.49
C ASN A 95 -10.01 -15.19 -6.12
N PHE A 96 -10.29 -13.91 -6.01
CA PHE A 96 -11.20 -13.37 -5.00
C PHE A 96 -12.64 -13.91 -5.23
N GLY A 97 -13.37 -14.12 -4.16
CA GLY A 97 -14.77 -14.51 -4.22
C GLY A 97 -15.06 -15.88 -3.65
N TYR A 98 -16.29 -16.39 -3.85
CA TYR A 98 -16.71 -17.66 -3.30
C TYR A 98 -16.01 -18.84 -3.95
N ARG A 99 -15.46 -19.72 -3.13
CA ARG A 99 -14.78 -20.98 -3.54
C ARG A 99 -15.68 -22.17 -3.21
N ALA A 100 -16.40 -22.68 -4.21
CA ALA A 100 -17.33 -23.81 -4.03
C ALA A 100 -16.63 -25.05 -3.45
N SER A 101 -15.40 -25.36 -3.91
CA SER A 101 -14.60 -26.49 -3.43
C SER A 101 -14.22 -26.43 -1.94
N PHE A 102 -14.26 -25.25 -1.34
CA PHE A 102 -13.93 -25.03 0.08
C PHE A 102 -15.11 -24.52 0.91
N GLY A 103 -16.28 -24.28 0.29
CA GLY A 103 -17.48 -23.78 0.96
C GLY A 103 -17.31 -22.41 1.63
N ARG A 104 -16.39 -21.57 1.15
CA ARG A 104 -16.06 -20.31 1.82
C ARG A 104 -15.68 -19.19 0.86
N GLN A 105 -15.85 -17.95 1.36
CA GLN A 105 -15.38 -16.75 0.68
C GLN A 105 -13.85 -16.61 0.75
N HIS A 106 -13.21 -16.35 -0.37
CA HIS A 106 -11.82 -15.95 -0.48
C HIS A 106 -11.74 -14.42 -0.52
N LYS A 107 -11.10 -13.84 0.48
CA LYS A 107 -11.06 -12.38 0.69
C LYS A 107 -9.88 -11.70 0.01
N GLY A 108 -9.11 -12.45 -0.80
CA GLY A 108 -7.95 -11.96 -1.53
C GLY A 108 -7.73 -12.71 -2.83
N MET A 109 -6.55 -12.55 -3.40
CA MET A 109 -6.04 -13.36 -4.50
C MET A 109 -4.83 -14.16 -4.03
N ASP A 110 -4.69 -15.38 -4.55
CA ASP A 110 -3.50 -16.18 -4.31
C ASP A 110 -2.60 -16.12 -5.55
N ILE A 111 -1.37 -15.68 -5.34
CA ILE A 111 -0.35 -15.51 -6.37
C ILE A 111 0.76 -16.52 -6.13
N LYS A 112 1.15 -17.29 -7.14
CA LYS A 112 2.23 -18.27 -7.03
C LYS A 112 3.54 -17.58 -6.68
N VAL A 113 4.15 -17.99 -5.56
CA VAL A 113 5.51 -17.62 -5.19
C VAL A 113 6.25 -18.84 -4.66
N TYR A 114 7.56 -18.80 -4.64
CA TYR A 114 8.37 -19.82 -3.99
C TYR A 114 8.79 -19.37 -2.59
N ILE A 115 9.09 -20.33 -1.73
CA ILE A 115 9.60 -20.04 -0.39
C ILE A 115 10.91 -19.27 -0.54
N GLY A 116 10.97 -18.09 0.11
CA GLY A 116 12.13 -17.19 0.06
C GLY A 116 12.05 -16.09 -1.00
N ASP A 117 11.08 -16.12 -1.93
CA ASP A 117 10.89 -15.03 -2.89
C ASP A 117 10.55 -13.73 -2.14
N SER A 118 11.14 -12.62 -2.58
CA SER A 118 10.89 -11.30 -1.96
C SER A 118 9.44 -10.85 -2.18
N ILE A 119 8.79 -10.46 -1.08
CA ILE A 119 7.47 -9.84 -1.08
C ILE A 119 7.64 -8.36 -0.74
N ARG A 120 7.03 -7.50 -1.54
CA ARG A 120 7.22 -6.05 -1.48
C ARG A 120 5.93 -5.32 -1.11
N SER A 121 6.07 -4.16 -0.46
CA SER A 121 4.93 -3.27 -0.21
C SER A 121 4.36 -2.74 -1.51
N ALA A 122 3.04 -2.84 -1.67
CA ALA A 122 2.35 -2.40 -2.90
C ALA A 122 2.34 -0.88 -3.06
N PHE A 123 2.20 -0.15 -1.97
CA PHE A 123 2.26 1.31 -1.91
C PHE A 123 3.04 1.76 -0.69
N SER A 124 3.37 3.05 -0.62
CA SER A 124 3.94 3.64 0.59
C SER A 124 2.87 3.72 1.68
N GLY A 125 3.28 3.53 2.93
CA GLY A 125 2.38 3.52 4.07
C GLY A 125 3.06 3.10 5.36
N ARG A 126 2.26 2.74 6.36
CA ARG A 126 2.72 2.33 7.68
C ARG A 126 2.28 0.91 8.02
N VAL A 127 3.21 0.11 8.50
CA VAL A 127 2.96 -1.28 8.93
C VAL A 127 2.06 -1.26 10.16
N ARG A 128 0.87 -1.86 10.03
CA ARG A 128 -0.12 -1.87 11.12
C ARG A 128 -0.05 -3.12 11.95
N ILE A 129 0.17 -4.29 11.31
CA ILE A 129 0.22 -5.59 11.99
C ILE A 129 1.34 -6.45 11.41
N VAL A 130 2.08 -7.11 12.31
CA VAL A 130 3.06 -8.16 11.99
C VAL A 130 2.81 -9.33 12.94
N ARG A 131 2.10 -10.38 12.49
CA ARG A 131 1.66 -11.49 13.37
C ARG A 131 1.72 -12.86 12.71
N TYR A 132 1.42 -13.86 13.52
CA TYR A 132 1.24 -15.24 13.09
C TYR A 132 -0.14 -15.76 13.50
N GLU A 133 -0.88 -16.33 12.54
CA GLU A 133 -2.18 -16.98 12.74
C GLU A 133 -2.17 -18.36 12.10
N GLY A 134 -1.93 -19.40 12.89
CA GLY A 134 -1.74 -20.77 12.41
C GLY A 134 -2.95 -21.36 11.68
N GLY A 135 -4.17 -21.02 12.08
CA GLY A 135 -5.42 -21.47 11.44
C GLY A 135 -5.92 -20.61 10.28
N GLY A 136 -5.19 -19.56 9.92
CA GLY A 136 -5.58 -18.58 8.92
C GLY A 136 -4.41 -18.12 8.04
N TYR A 137 -4.04 -16.86 8.15
CA TYR A 137 -3.03 -16.19 7.32
C TYR A 137 -1.59 -16.71 7.45
N GLY A 138 -1.28 -17.53 8.47
CA GLY A 138 0.09 -17.89 8.79
C GLY A 138 0.87 -16.66 9.29
N LYS A 139 2.12 -16.51 8.89
CA LYS A 139 2.86 -15.25 9.07
C LYS A 139 2.32 -14.23 8.09
N TYR A 140 1.83 -13.11 8.60
CA TYR A 140 1.20 -12.09 7.77
C TYR A 140 1.57 -10.69 8.22
N ILE A 141 1.44 -9.75 7.27
CA ILE A 141 1.68 -8.32 7.47
C ILE A 141 0.45 -7.58 6.96
N VAL A 142 0.01 -6.56 7.69
CA VAL A 142 -1.01 -5.60 7.25
C VAL A 142 -0.36 -4.22 7.16
N ILE A 143 -0.51 -3.57 6.02
CA ILE A 143 -0.01 -2.22 5.80
C ILE A 143 -1.19 -1.32 5.47
N ARG A 144 -1.28 -0.17 6.16
CA ARG A 144 -2.17 0.93 5.81
C ARG A 144 -1.40 1.91 4.94
N HIS A 145 -1.90 2.11 3.73
CA HIS A 145 -1.26 2.96 2.74
C HIS A 145 -1.82 4.38 2.75
N TYR A 146 -1.01 5.34 2.33
CA TYR A 146 -1.39 6.75 2.27
C TYR A 146 -2.49 7.04 1.23
N ASN A 147 -2.74 6.14 0.27
CA ASN A 147 -3.84 6.23 -0.68
C ASN A 147 -5.19 5.71 -0.17
N GLY A 148 -5.28 5.33 1.10
CA GLY A 148 -6.50 4.84 1.75
C GLY A 148 -6.72 3.33 1.72
N LEU A 149 -5.96 2.58 0.93
CA LEU A 149 -6.03 1.12 0.95
C LEU A 149 -5.28 0.53 2.15
N GLU A 150 -5.77 -0.60 2.65
CA GLU A 150 -4.96 -1.54 3.42
C GLU A 150 -4.66 -2.77 2.56
N THR A 151 -3.45 -3.31 2.69
CA THR A 151 -3.07 -4.58 2.07
C THR A 151 -2.67 -5.59 3.11
N ILE A 152 -2.99 -6.87 2.86
CA ILE A 152 -2.57 -8.01 3.68
C ILE A 152 -1.71 -8.94 2.84
N TYR A 153 -0.57 -9.32 3.40
CA TYR A 153 0.40 -10.24 2.82
C TYR A 153 0.48 -11.47 3.70
N GLY A 154 -0.16 -12.56 3.29
CA GLY A 154 -0.27 -13.80 4.05
C GLY A 154 0.64 -14.93 3.58
N HIS A 155 0.70 -15.99 4.37
CA HIS A 155 1.43 -17.23 4.18
C HIS A 155 2.96 -17.07 4.06
N LEU A 156 3.51 -15.97 4.61
CA LEU A 156 4.94 -15.65 4.55
C LEU A 156 5.79 -16.69 5.29
N SER A 157 7.02 -16.94 4.81
CA SER A 157 8.04 -17.70 5.54
C SER A 157 8.75 -16.83 6.58
N LYS A 158 8.95 -15.53 6.27
CA LYS A 158 9.58 -14.56 7.15
C LYS A 158 8.97 -13.17 6.96
N GLN A 159 8.78 -12.47 8.06
CA GLN A 159 8.44 -11.04 8.10
C GLN A 159 9.75 -10.25 8.32
N LEU A 160 9.95 -9.16 7.60
CA LEU A 160 11.20 -8.37 7.61
C LEU A 160 10.99 -6.96 8.14
N VAL A 161 9.76 -6.61 8.52
CA VAL A 161 9.37 -5.31 9.06
C VAL A 161 8.69 -5.47 10.41
N THR A 162 8.53 -4.38 11.15
CA THR A 162 7.91 -4.33 12.48
C THR A 162 6.65 -3.45 12.47
N GLU A 163 5.76 -3.67 13.46
CA GLU A 163 4.57 -2.81 13.62
C GLU A 163 4.98 -1.36 13.88
N GLY A 164 4.31 -0.43 13.21
CA GLY A 164 4.59 1.00 13.28
C GLY A 164 5.66 1.50 12.30
N GLU A 165 6.39 0.63 11.63
CA GLU A 165 7.41 0.98 10.64
C GLU A 165 6.80 1.63 9.40
N GLU A 166 7.42 2.68 8.89
CA GLU A 166 7.07 3.29 7.61
C GLU A 166 7.78 2.57 6.47
N VAL A 167 7.04 2.26 5.42
CA VAL A 167 7.55 1.57 4.24
C VAL A 167 7.18 2.34 2.98
N ARG A 168 8.06 2.28 2.00
CA ARG A 168 7.82 2.81 0.65
C ARG A 168 7.32 1.71 -0.27
N ALA A 169 6.61 2.11 -1.32
CA ALA A 169 6.28 1.19 -2.41
C ALA A 169 7.55 0.52 -2.95
N GLY A 170 7.58 -0.81 -2.95
CA GLY A 170 8.72 -1.60 -3.41
C GLY A 170 9.68 -2.07 -2.32
N ASP A 171 9.58 -1.58 -1.09
CA ASP A 171 10.38 -2.08 0.03
C ASP A 171 10.07 -3.56 0.27
N VAL A 172 11.11 -4.36 0.51
CA VAL A 172 10.96 -5.79 0.82
C VAL A 172 10.48 -5.93 2.26
N ILE A 173 9.24 -6.35 2.43
CA ILE A 173 8.56 -6.47 3.73
C ILE A 173 8.56 -7.89 4.29
N GLY A 174 8.77 -8.90 3.44
CA GLY A 174 8.76 -10.30 3.85
C GLY A 174 9.23 -11.24 2.76
N LEU A 175 9.22 -12.52 3.07
CA LEU A 175 9.58 -13.58 2.14
C LEU A 175 8.40 -14.52 1.92
N GLY A 176 8.19 -14.92 0.67
CA GLY A 176 7.19 -15.90 0.26
C GLY A 176 7.31 -17.21 1.05
N GLY A 177 6.20 -17.86 1.30
CA GLY A 177 6.17 -19.03 2.14
C GLY A 177 4.95 -19.94 1.91
N ASN A 178 4.70 -20.78 2.92
CA ASN A 178 3.59 -21.75 2.94
C ASN A 178 3.09 -21.93 4.40
N THR A 179 3.06 -20.85 5.21
CA THR A 179 2.66 -20.93 6.62
C THR A 179 1.14 -20.74 6.80
N GLY A 180 0.61 -21.18 7.94
CA GLY A 180 -0.81 -21.10 8.23
C GLY A 180 -1.64 -22.10 7.42
N ARG A 181 -2.88 -21.74 7.08
CA ARG A 181 -3.79 -22.60 6.30
C ARG A 181 -3.51 -22.49 4.80
N SER A 182 -2.44 -23.10 4.36
CA SER A 182 -1.98 -23.12 2.97
C SER A 182 -1.68 -24.53 2.49
N THR A 183 -2.01 -24.86 1.25
CA THR A 183 -1.78 -26.18 0.62
C THR A 183 -0.58 -26.19 -0.31
N GLY A 184 0.09 -25.07 -0.50
CA GLY A 184 1.27 -24.93 -1.37
C GLY A 184 1.78 -23.49 -1.34
N SER A 185 3.06 -23.29 -1.66
CA SER A 185 3.67 -21.96 -1.56
C SER A 185 2.99 -20.95 -2.48
N HIS A 186 2.42 -19.90 -1.88
CA HIS A 186 1.80 -18.76 -2.56
C HIS A 186 1.78 -17.54 -1.65
N LEU A 187 1.63 -16.37 -2.24
CA LEU A 187 1.27 -15.15 -1.54
C LEU A 187 -0.26 -15.05 -1.53
N HIS A 188 -0.86 -15.04 -0.35
CA HIS A 188 -2.24 -14.59 -0.18
C HIS A 188 -2.23 -13.06 -0.06
N PHE A 189 -2.81 -12.38 -1.04
CA PHE A 189 -2.81 -10.93 -1.13
C PHE A 189 -4.23 -10.37 -1.06
N GLU A 190 -4.48 -9.51 -0.08
CA GLU A 190 -5.76 -8.82 0.06
C GLU A 190 -5.58 -7.32 -0.14
N THR A 191 -6.62 -6.69 -0.69
CA THR A 191 -6.84 -5.24 -0.67
C THR A 191 -8.10 -4.95 0.13
N ARG A 192 -8.06 -3.93 0.99
CA ARG A 192 -9.17 -3.55 1.84
C ARG A 192 -9.36 -2.03 1.86
N LEU A 193 -10.60 -1.61 2.00
CA LEU A 193 -10.97 -0.23 2.27
C LEU A 193 -11.86 -0.24 3.52
N CYS A 194 -11.53 0.55 4.53
CA CYS A 194 -12.27 0.59 5.80
C CYS A 194 -12.53 -0.82 6.39
N GLY A 195 -11.53 -1.72 6.29
CA GLY A 195 -11.61 -3.11 6.76
C GLY A 195 -12.43 -4.06 5.88
N VAL A 196 -13.17 -3.56 4.89
CA VAL A 196 -13.93 -4.38 3.93
C VAL A 196 -12.99 -4.88 2.83
N ALA A 197 -13.02 -6.19 2.56
CA ALA A 197 -12.19 -6.79 1.52
C ALA A 197 -12.74 -6.43 0.13
N LEU A 198 -11.86 -5.90 -0.71
CA LEU A 198 -12.12 -5.61 -2.11
C LEU A 198 -11.35 -6.59 -2.98
N ASN A 199 -11.86 -6.88 -4.17
CA ASN A 199 -11.16 -7.76 -5.11
C ASN A 199 -9.84 -7.11 -5.58
N PRO A 200 -8.64 -7.70 -5.30
CA PRO A 200 -7.38 -7.13 -5.75
C PRO A 200 -7.28 -6.93 -7.27
N ALA A 201 -8.03 -7.70 -8.06
CA ALA A 201 -8.07 -7.55 -9.51
C ALA A 201 -8.72 -6.23 -10.00
N LEU A 202 -9.39 -5.47 -9.11
CA LEU A 202 -9.84 -4.11 -9.40
C LEU A 202 -8.66 -3.14 -9.51
N PHE A 203 -7.57 -3.40 -8.81
CA PHE A 203 -6.42 -2.50 -8.65
C PHE A 203 -5.18 -2.99 -9.39
N PHE A 204 -4.94 -4.32 -9.38
CA PHE A 204 -3.70 -4.96 -9.83
C PHE A 204 -3.94 -5.93 -10.99
N ASP A 205 -3.10 -5.83 -11.99
CA ASP A 205 -2.95 -6.82 -13.05
C ASP A 205 -1.61 -7.55 -12.87
N PHE A 206 -1.63 -8.67 -12.14
CA PHE A 206 -0.43 -9.48 -11.92
C PHE A 206 0.12 -10.07 -13.21
N ARG A 207 -0.71 -10.34 -14.22
CA ARG A 207 -0.26 -10.88 -15.51
C ARG A 207 0.61 -9.88 -16.25
N ASN A 208 0.21 -8.62 -16.26
CA ASN A 208 0.91 -7.53 -16.93
C ASN A 208 1.89 -6.79 -16.01
N GLN A 209 1.93 -7.14 -14.71
CA GLN A 209 2.77 -6.50 -13.70
C GLN A 209 2.52 -4.98 -13.63
N ASP A 210 1.25 -4.60 -13.59
CA ASP A 210 0.82 -3.20 -13.59
C ASP A 210 -0.45 -3.02 -12.75
N VAL A 211 -0.85 -1.78 -12.56
CA VAL A 211 -2.16 -1.40 -12.01
C VAL A 211 -3.17 -1.17 -13.13
N THR A 212 -4.45 -1.22 -12.79
CA THR A 212 -5.55 -1.13 -13.75
C THR A 212 -5.73 0.26 -14.34
N GLY A 213 -5.16 1.29 -13.70
CA GLY A 213 -5.19 2.68 -14.16
C GLY A 213 -4.46 3.58 -13.17
N ASP A 214 -4.43 4.87 -13.44
CA ASP A 214 -3.81 5.86 -12.53
C ASP A 214 -4.62 6.03 -11.24
N PHE A 215 -5.93 5.82 -11.31
CA PHE A 215 -6.88 5.95 -10.21
C PHE A 215 -7.97 4.89 -10.31
N TYR A 216 -8.47 4.44 -9.17
CA TYR A 216 -9.70 3.67 -9.08
C TYR A 216 -10.76 4.51 -8.37
N SER A 217 -11.93 4.68 -9.00
CA SER A 217 -13.06 5.40 -8.40
C SER A 217 -13.97 4.40 -7.70
N PHE A 218 -13.76 4.22 -6.39
CA PHE A 218 -14.62 3.37 -5.58
C PHE A 218 -16.01 3.99 -5.48
N ASN A 219 -17.04 3.15 -5.69
CA ASN A 219 -18.44 3.46 -5.43
C ASN A 219 -19.03 2.32 -4.62
N ARG A 220 -19.58 2.65 -3.44
CA ARG A 220 -20.13 1.67 -2.48
C ARG A 220 -21.25 0.81 -3.08
N ASP A 221 -22.02 1.34 -4.00
CA ASP A 221 -23.20 0.66 -4.52
C ASP A 221 -22.89 -0.26 -5.72
N THR A 222 -21.73 -0.08 -6.38
CA THR A 222 -21.41 -0.80 -7.64
C THR A 222 -20.15 -1.68 -7.57
N TYR A 223 -19.25 -1.47 -6.62
CA TYR A 223 -17.94 -2.15 -6.57
C TYR A 223 -18.02 -3.68 -6.60
N GLU A 224 -19.05 -4.27 -6.01
CA GLU A 224 -19.20 -5.74 -6.01
C GLU A 224 -19.60 -6.29 -7.38
N SER A 225 -20.36 -5.52 -8.18
CA SER A 225 -20.76 -5.91 -9.53
C SER A 225 -19.56 -5.99 -10.50
N GLU A 226 -18.47 -5.27 -10.20
CA GLU A 226 -17.23 -5.25 -10.99
C GLU A 226 -16.34 -6.49 -10.74
N TYR A 227 -16.60 -7.28 -9.68
CA TYR A 227 -15.74 -8.41 -9.30
C TYR A 227 -15.64 -9.51 -10.35
N ALA A 228 -16.76 -9.84 -10.99
CA ALA A 228 -16.79 -10.90 -12.00
C ALA A 228 -15.96 -10.51 -13.24
N GLU A 229 -16.11 -9.28 -13.71
CA GLU A 229 -15.34 -8.76 -14.84
C GLU A 229 -13.85 -8.64 -14.51
N ALA A 230 -13.50 -8.13 -13.34
CA ALA A 230 -12.11 -8.07 -12.88
C ALA A 230 -11.46 -9.45 -12.80
N ASN A 231 -12.18 -10.46 -12.28
CA ASN A 231 -11.71 -11.84 -12.24
C ASN A 231 -11.56 -12.46 -13.64
N ALA A 232 -12.46 -12.17 -14.56
CA ALA A 232 -12.37 -12.65 -15.94
C ALA A 232 -11.14 -12.05 -16.66
N ALA A 233 -10.92 -10.76 -16.46
CA ALA A 233 -9.82 -10.04 -17.11
C ALA A 233 -8.44 -10.39 -16.52
N ARG A 234 -8.33 -10.51 -15.17
CA ARG A 234 -7.04 -10.51 -14.44
C ARG A 234 -6.90 -11.64 -13.43
N GLY A 235 -7.86 -12.56 -13.38
CA GLY A 235 -7.89 -13.64 -12.41
C GLY A 235 -7.01 -14.84 -12.76
N LYS A 236 -7.34 -15.97 -12.18
CA LYS A 236 -6.61 -17.24 -12.26
C LYS A 236 -6.26 -17.66 -13.69
N ILE A 237 -5.03 -18.13 -13.86
CA ILE A 237 -4.53 -18.73 -15.10
C ILE A 237 -4.28 -20.22 -14.86
N GLY A 238 -5.01 -21.09 -15.56
CA GLY A 238 -4.75 -22.53 -15.56
C GLY A 238 -4.82 -23.21 -14.18
N ASN A 239 -4.44 -24.49 -14.12
CA ASN A 239 -4.68 -25.34 -12.96
C ASN A 239 -3.41 -25.87 -12.24
N GLY A 240 -2.24 -25.35 -12.53
CA GLY A 240 -0.97 -25.75 -11.89
C GLY A 240 0.12 -26.13 -12.88
N GLY A 241 1.25 -26.63 -12.36
CA GLY A 241 2.38 -27.07 -13.18
C GLY A 241 3.29 -25.98 -13.70
N TYR A 242 3.31 -24.81 -13.04
CA TYR A 242 4.10 -23.64 -13.46
C TYR A 242 5.59 -23.82 -13.16
N THR A 243 6.47 -23.57 -14.15
CA THR A 243 7.91 -23.45 -13.92
C THR A 243 8.27 -22.11 -13.26
N ARG A 244 9.49 -22.00 -12.71
CA ARG A 244 9.95 -20.73 -12.12
C ARG A 244 10.06 -19.62 -13.17
N GLU A 245 10.46 -19.97 -14.40
CA GLU A 245 10.51 -19.02 -15.51
C GLU A 245 9.12 -18.50 -15.87
N GLN A 246 8.11 -19.36 -15.94
CA GLN A 246 6.72 -18.96 -16.16
C GLN A 246 6.19 -18.07 -15.04
N VAL A 247 6.54 -18.36 -13.79
CA VAL A 247 6.14 -17.55 -12.64
C VAL A 247 6.76 -16.16 -12.71
N ASN A 248 8.05 -16.04 -13.08
CA ASN A 248 8.78 -14.76 -13.11
C ASN A 248 8.73 -14.06 -14.48
N GLY A 249 7.91 -14.54 -15.42
CA GLY A 249 7.71 -13.86 -16.71
C GLY A 249 8.55 -14.37 -17.86
N GLY A 250 9.25 -15.50 -17.72
CA GLY A 250 9.75 -16.28 -18.87
C GLY A 250 8.56 -16.92 -19.59
N GLU A 251 8.50 -16.81 -20.90
CA GLU A 251 7.47 -17.26 -21.84
C GLU A 251 6.21 -17.98 -21.29
N VAL A 252 5.45 -17.35 -20.44
CA VAL A 252 4.01 -17.56 -20.39
C VAL A 252 3.49 -16.85 -21.62
N GLY A 253 3.02 -17.62 -22.59
CA GLY A 253 2.70 -17.18 -23.92
C GLY A 253 2.11 -15.78 -23.92
N ARG A 254 2.69 -14.91 -24.73
CA ARG A 254 2.21 -13.55 -24.95
C ARG A 254 0.70 -13.59 -25.01
N TYR A 255 0.05 -13.14 -23.94
CA TYR A 255 -1.38 -12.89 -23.99
C TYR A 255 -1.56 -11.71 -24.94
N THR A 256 -1.70 -12.04 -26.21
CA THR A 256 -2.09 -11.11 -27.24
C THR A 256 -3.51 -10.72 -26.94
N ALA A 257 -3.70 -9.43 -26.75
CA ALA A 257 -4.95 -8.68 -26.75
C ALA A 257 -5.90 -8.94 -25.57
N SER A 258 -6.26 -7.86 -24.90
CA SER A 258 -7.52 -7.78 -24.16
C SER A 258 -8.67 -8.25 -25.07
N PRO A 259 -9.57 -9.14 -24.61
CA PRO A 259 -10.69 -9.61 -25.42
C PRO A 259 -11.67 -8.50 -25.84
N SER A 260 -11.51 -7.30 -25.27
CA SER A 260 -12.49 -6.21 -25.36
C SER A 260 -12.22 -5.16 -26.43
N GLY A 261 -11.18 -5.27 -27.24
CA GLY A 261 -10.91 -4.21 -28.25
C GLY A 261 -10.67 -2.80 -27.66
N GLU A 262 -10.49 -2.70 -26.37
CA GLU A 262 -10.30 -1.46 -25.65
C GLU A 262 -8.94 -0.85 -25.97
N LYS A 263 -8.94 0.42 -26.35
CA LYS A 263 -7.71 1.16 -26.66
C LYS A 263 -7.03 1.56 -25.36
N LEU A 264 -5.89 0.95 -25.05
CA LEU A 264 -5.14 1.26 -23.85
C LEU A 264 -4.02 2.25 -24.15
N TYR A 265 -3.84 3.20 -23.22
CA TYR A 265 -2.88 4.30 -23.37
C TYR A 265 -1.91 4.35 -22.19
N HIS A 266 -0.68 4.80 -22.45
CA HIS A 266 0.36 5.06 -21.47
C HIS A 266 0.79 6.52 -21.51
N LYS A 267 0.85 7.18 -20.35
CA LYS A 267 1.43 8.52 -20.21
C LYS A 267 2.91 8.39 -19.89
N VAL A 268 3.74 8.84 -20.81
CA VAL A 268 5.21 8.77 -20.72
C VAL A 268 5.71 9.54 -19.49
N LYS A 269 6.54 8.90 -18.67
CA LYS A 269 7.25 9.52 -17.55
C LYS A 269 8.64 9.99 -17.98
N TYR A 270 9.27 10.82 -17.15
CA TYR A 270 10.64 11.27 -17.41
C TYR A 270 11.59 10.07 -17.46
N GLY A 271 12.42 10.01 -18.52
CA GLY A 271 13.39 8.93 -18.74
C GLY A 271 12.85 7.63 -19.35
N GLU A 272 11.53 7.49 -19.56
CA GLU A 272 10.98 6.32 -20.23
C GLU A 272 11.25 6.36 -21.76
N THR A 273 11.53 5.17 -22.31
CA THR A 273 11.75 4.93 -23.74
C THR A 273 10.67 4.00 -24.30
N LEU A 274 10.54 3.92 -25.62
CA LEU A 274 9.64 2.94 -26.26
C LEU A 274 9.92 1.51 -25.79
N MET A 275 11.19 1.16 -25.58
CA MET A 275 11.60 -0.17 -25.10
C MET A 275 11.16 -0.41 -23.65
N SER A 276 11.43 0.54 -22.74
CA SER A 276 11.04 0.39 -21.34
C SER A 276 9.51 0.35 -21.15
N ILE A 277 8.78 1.08 -21.99
CA ILE A 277 7.29 1.06 -21.97
C ILE A 277 6.76 -0.22 -22.57
N ALA A 278 7.35 -0.70 -23.67
CA ALA A 278 6.98 -1.97 -24.29
C ALA A 278 7.18 -3.15 -23.33
N GLU A 279 8.32 -3.19 -22.65
CA GLU A 279 8.63 -4.18 -21.61
C GLU A 279 7.64 -4.08 -20.45
N LYS A 280 7.41 -2.87 -19.94
CA LYS A 280 6.48 -2.59 -18.85
C LYS A 280 5.03 -2.98 -19.18
N ARG A 281 4.60 -2.80 -20.43
CA ARG A 281 3.22 -3.07 -20.90
C ARG A 281 3.04 -4.46 -21.51
N GLY A 282 4.10 -5.26 -21.58
CA GLY A 282 4.06 -6.61 -22.13
C GLY A 282 3.74 -6.65 -23.62
N VAL A 283 4.07 -5.58 -24.36
CA VAL A 283 3.85 -5.45 -25.80
C VAL A 283 5.18 -5.27 -26.53
N SER A 284 5.18 -5.46 -27.86
CA SER A 284 6.40 -5.19 -28.63
C SER A 284 6.56 -3.70 -28.95
N VAL A 285 7.80 -3.23 -29.11
CA VAL A 285 8.09 -1.88 -29.58
C VAL A 285 7.43 -1.64 -30.95
N GLU A 286 7.45 -2.68 -31.82
CA GLU A 286 6.79 -2.65 -33.11
C GLU A 286 5.29 -2.39 -33.01
N GLN A 287 4.62 -3.00 -32.03
CA GLN A 287 3.20 -2.80 -31.78
C GLN A 287 2.92 -1.35 -31.38
N ILE A 288 3.69 -0.80 -30.42
CA ILE A 288 3.55 0.61 -30.03
C ILE A 288 3.79 1.54 -31.22
N CYS A 289 4.84 1.29 -31.98
CA CYS A 289 5.18 2.09 -33.16
C CYS A 289 4.04 2.05 -34.20
N ARG A 290 3.50 0.88 -34.51
CA ARG A 290 2.40 0.71 -35.45
C ARG A 290 1.12 1.44 -35.00
N LEU A 291 0.76 1.33 -33.70
CA LEU A 291 -0.44 1.92 -33.15
C LEU A 291 -0.39 3.45 -33.08
N ASN A 292 0.81 4.05 -33.05
CA ASN A 292 1.02 5.49 -32.90
C ASN A 292 1.65 6.15 -34.14
N GLY A 293 1.97 5.38 -35.19
CA GLY A 293 2.64 5.91 -36.38
C GLY A 293 4.10 6.34 -36.11
N TYR A 294 4.79 5.71 -35.14
CA TYR A 294 6.15 6.06 -34.76
C TYR A 294 7.19 5.20 -35.48
N LYS A 295 8.39 5.76 -35.65
CA LYS A 295 9.61 5.00 -35.98
C LYS A 295 10.21 4.44 -34.67
N LYS A 296 11.00 3.36 -34.74
CA LYS A 296 11.62 2.72 -33.56
C LYS A 296 12.59 3.60 -32.78
N ASP A 297 13.16 4.61 -33.45
CA ASP A 297 14.09 5.59 -32.88
C ASP A 297 13.41 6.84 -32.30
N LYS A 298 12.07 6.86 -32.28
CA LYS A 298 11.28 7.98 -31.75
C LYS A 298 11.63 8.24 -30.30
N LYS A 299 12.15 9.43 -30.01
CA LYS A 299 12.31 9.95 -28.63
C LYS A 299 10.95 10.38 -28.10
N LEU A 300 10.64 9.95 -26.89
CA LEU A 300 9.39 10.28 -26.19
C LEU A 300 9.60 11.49 -25.29
N SER A 301 8.57 12.31 -25.14
CA SER A 301 8.55 13.43 -24.20
C SER A 301 7.74 13.09 -22.96
N PRO A 302 8.17 13.50 -21.75
CA PRO A 302 7.38 13.32 -20.54
C PRO A 302 5.98 13.95 -20.70
N GLY A 303 4.96 13.23 -20.25
CA GLY A 303 3.55 13.64 -20.41
C GLY A 303 2.90 13.26 -21.74
N GLN A 304 3.66 12.78 -22.72
CA GLN A 304 3.12 12.28 -23.97
C GLN A 304 2.25 11.04 -23.73
N ILE A 305 1.08 10.97 -24.39
CA ILE A 305 0.20 9.80 -24.32
C ILE A 305 0.47 8.93 -25.54
N ILE A 306 0.76 7.66 -25.31
CA ILE A 306 0.99 6.68 -26.35
C ILE A 306 0.01 5.51 -26.22
N ARG A 307 -0.53 5.05 -27.34
CA ARG A 307 -1.37 3.86 -27.40
C ARG A 307 -0.50 2.60 -27.44
N TYR A 308 -0.85 1.56 -26.64
CA TYR A 308 -0.12 0.29 -26.64
C TYR A 308 -1.01 -0.94 -26.91
N SER A 309 -2.36 -0.75 -26.91
CA SER A 309 -3.33 -1.79 -27.30
C SER A 309 -4.43 -1.21 -28.22
#